data_e47cd6455ecfa5b50bb3b4bccbfd3363
#
_entry.id   e47cd6455ecfa5b50bb3b4bccbfd3363
#
_cell.length_a   1.000
_cell.length_b   1.000
_cell.length_c   1.000
_cell.angle_alpha   90.00
_cell.angle_beta   90.00
_cell.angle_gamma   90.00
#
_symmetry.space_group_name_H-M   'P 1'
#
loop_
_entity.id
_entity.type
_entity.pdbx_description
1 polymer ?
#
loop_
_entity_poly.entity_id
_entity_poly.type
_entity_poly.pdbx_seq_one_letter_code
_entity_poly.pdbx_strand_id
1 'polypeptide(L)'
;KAVFRAGYYKPAYWETAWAELDGLKSAPTELANIGGFGDTPLVVIVATDRPTSNFPIPNFPAPNASYDAQQLLARLSTDSELVEAQTAHYVHLQNPTLFVIAVQNVVQQVR
;
A
#
# COMPACT_ATOMS: atom_id res chain seq x y z
N LYS A 1 -18.87 7.38 11.59
CA LYS A 1 -18.91 8.39 10.47
C LYS A 1 -18.75 9.84 10.96
N ALA A 2 -19.28 10.22 12.15
CA ALA A 2 -19.19 11.61 12.66
C ALA A 2 -17.78 12.01 13.11
N VAL A 3 -17.03 11.11 13.72
CA VAL A 3 -15.65 11.36 14.23
C VAL A 3 -14.68 11.64 13.08
N PHE A 4 -14.80 10.91 11.97
CA PHE A 4 -13.99 11.17 10.77
C PHE A 4 -14.25 12.56 10.18
N ARG A 5 -15.51 12.97 10.08
CA ARG A 5 -15.86 14.30 9.57
C ARG A 5 -15.28 15.44 10.42
N ALA A 6 -15.28 15.30 11.74
CA ALA A 6 -14.73 16.34 12.63
C ALA A 6 -13.21 16.52 12.47
N GLY A 7 -12.48 15.47 12.07
CA GLY A 7 -11.02 15.56 11.81
C GLY A 7 -10.69 16.40 10.59
N TYR A 8 -11.42 16.25 9.49
CA TYR A 8 -11.16 16.94 8.21
C TYR A 8 -11.28 18.47 8.28
N TYR A 9 -11.99 19.00 9.28
CA TYR A 9 -12.17 20.44 9.46
C TYR A 9 -11.11 21.09 10.36
N LYS A 10 -10.15 20.31 10.86
CA LYS A 10 -9.06 20.86 11.68
C LYS A 10 -7.86 21.20 10.80
N PRO A 11 -7.32 22.44 10.87
CA PRO A 11 -6.11 22.81 10.12
C PRO A 11 -4.96 21.82 10.32
N ALA A 12 -4.73 21.36 11.55
CA ALA A 12 -3.70 20.38 11.90
C ALA A 12 -3.82 19.06 11.13
N TYR A 13 -5.02 18.64 10.72
CA TYR A 13 -5.18 17.46 9.87
C TYR A 13 -4.51 17.65 8.51
N TRP A 14 -4.73 18.80 7.90
CA TRP A 14 -4.15 19.11 6.59
C TRP A 14 -2.65 19.35 6.66
N GLU A 15 -2.17 19.98 7.73
CA GLU A 15 -0.73 20.16 7.99
C GLU A 15 -0.03 18.81 8.09
N THR A 16 -0.61 17.86 8.85
CA THR A 16 -0.07 16.50 8.95
C THR A 16 -0.12 15.77 7.61
N ALA A 17 -1.25 15.82 6.90
CA ALA A 17 -1.39 15.18 5.60
C ALA A 17 -0.39 15.72 4.57
N TRP A 18 -0.15 17.03 4.57
CA TRP A 18 0.86 17.65 3.70
C TRP A 18 2.29 17.24 4.10
N ALA A 19 2.60 17.16 5.39
CA ALA A 19 3.91 16.72 5.86
C ALA A 19 4.18 15.25 5.46
N GLU A 20 3.17 14.37 5.56
CA GLU A 20 3.27 12.98 5.11
C GLU A 20 3.50 12.89 3.60
N LEU A 21 2.75 13.67 2.79
CA LEU A 21 2.94 13.72 1.34
C LEU A 21 4.32 14.27 0.95
N ASP A 22 4.82 15.25 1.69
CA ASP A 22 6.15 15.81 1.44
C ASP A 22 7.25 14.80 1.77
N GLY A 23 7.08 14.01 2.83
CA GLY A 23 7.97 12.89 3.18
C GLY A 23 8.06 11.82 2.10
N LEU A 24 7.01 11.61 1.30
CA LEU A 24 7.05 10.66 0.18
C LEU A 24 8.04 11.06 -0.92
N LYS A 25 8.47 12.31 -0.99
CA LYS A 25 9.46 12.76 -1.98
C LYS A 25 10.84 12.16 -1.72
N SER A 26 11.19 11.92 -0.46
CA SER A 26 12.48 11.28 -0.10
C SER A 26 12.42 9.75 -0.18
N ALA A 27 11.23 9.16 -0.10
CA ALA A 27 11.04 7.72 -0.06
C ALA A 27 11.74 6.95 -1.22
N PRO A 28 11.71 7.39 -2.49
CA PRO A 28 12.42 6.69 -3.56
C PRO A 28 13.94 6.62 -3.34
N THR A 29 14.54 7.68 -2.77
CA THR A 29 15.97 7.74 -2.48
C THR A 29 16.32 6.84 -1.31
N GLU A 30 15.51 6.83 -0.28
CA GLU A 30 15.67 5.97 0.89
C GLU A 30 15.52 4.49 0.51
N LEU A 31 14.49 4.16 -0.28
CA LEU A 31 14.22 2.80 -0.78
C LEU A 31 15.30 2.29 -1.74
N ALA A 32 15.90 3.16 -2.55
CA ALA A 32 16.98 2.78 -3.48
C ALA A 32 18.22 2.22 -2.76
N ASN A 33 18.41 2.58 -1.49
CA ASN A 33 19.51 2.11 -0.65
C ASN A 33 19.17 0.87 0.19
N ILE A 34 17.90 0.42 0.18
CA ILE A 34 17.49 -0.79 0.86
C ILE A 34 17.85 -1.96 -0.07
N GLY A 35 18.75 -2.82 0.37
CA GLY A 35 18.99 -4.11 -0.28
C GLY A 35 17.72 -4.96 -0.31
N GLY A 36 17.72 -6.03 -1.10
CA GLY A 36 16.62 -6.99 -1.06
C GLY A 36 16.47 -7.63 0.33
N PHE A 37 15.32 -8.24 0.58
CA PHE A 37 15.01 -8.91 1.85
C PHE A 37 15.53 -10.36 1.90
N GLY A 38 16.32 -10.78 0.88
CA GLY A 38 16.82 -12.17 0.79
C GLY A 38 15.64 -13.15 0.64
N ASP A 39 15.62 -14.14 1.52
CA ASP A 39 14.59 -15.19 1.59
C ASP A 39 13.53 -14.93 2.68
N THR A 40 13.44 -13.69 3.17
CA THR A 40 12.39 -13.32 4.15
C THR A 40 11.01 -13.46 3.51
N PRO A 41 10.09 -14.26 4.10
CA PRO A 41 8.74 -14.38 3.58
C PRO A 41 8.03 -13.04 3.45
N LEU A 42 7.52 -12.75 2.26
CA LEU A 42 6.87 -11.49 1.90
C LEU A 42 5.56 -11.73 1.17
N VAL A 43 4.48 -11.19 1.68
CA VAL A 43 3.21 -11.14 0.95
C VAL A 43 2.85 -9.70 0.61
N VAL A 44 2.68 -9.43 -0.68
CA VAL A 44 2.22 -8.13 -1.19
C VAL A 44 0.78 -8.26 -1.64
N ILE A 45 -0.13 -7.52 -1.00
CA ILE A 45 -1.56 -7.54 -1.35
C ILE A 45 -1.88 -6.32 -2.20
N VAL A 46 -2.38 -6.53 -3.41
CA VAL A 46 -2.75 -5.49 -4.37
C VAL A 46 -4.25 -5.34 -4.46
N ALA A 47 -4.76 -4.18 -4.10
CA ALA A 47 -6.16 -3.82 -4.33
C ALA A 47 -6.38 -3.51 -5.82
N THR A 48 -7.27 -4.27 -6.48
CA THR A 48 -7.51 -4.16 -7.93
C THR A 48 -8.79 -3.41 -8.29
N ASP A 49 -9.74 -3.29 -7.36
CA ASP A 49 -10.95 -2.49 -7.55
C ASP A 49 -10.66 -1.01 -7.20
N ARG A 50 -10.10 -0.31 -8.16
CA ARG A 50 -9.87 1.13 -8.03
C ARG A 50 -11.00 1.86 -8.73
N PRO A 51 -11.74 2.71 -8.01
CA PRO A 51 -12.59 3.66 -8.70
C PRO A 51 -11.68 4.47 -9.64
N THR A 52 -11.98 4.42 -10.92
CA THR A 52 -11.42 5.37 -11.87
C THR A 52 -11.86 6.75 -11.39
N SER A 53 -11.01 7.42 -10.63
CA SER A 53 -11.30 8.77 -10.22
C SER A 53 -11.25 9.61 -11.48
N ASN A 54 -12.42 10.12 -11.90
CA ASN A 54 -12.51 11.14 -12.93
C ASN A 54 -11.87 12.48 -12.50
N PHE A 55 -11.19 12.48 -11.38
CA PHE A 55 -10.40 13.62 -10.90
C PHE A 55 -8.97 13.45 -11.44
N PRO A 56 -8.61 14.18 -12.49
CA PRO A 56 -7.22 14.25 -12.92
C PRO A 56 -6.44 15.00 -11.83
N ILE A 57 -5.79 14.26 -10.94
CA ILE A 57 -4.77 14.85 -10.07
C ILE A 57 -3.54 14.99 -10.95
N PRO A 58 -3.12 16.23 -11.30
CA PRO A 58 -1.93 16.44 -12.09
C PRO A 58 -0.74 15.74 -11.42
N ASN A 59 0.03 14.97 -12.18
CA ASN A 59 1.21 14.22 -11.72
C ASN A 59 0.93 13.02 -10.80
N PHE A 60 -0.31 12.54 -10.68
CA PHE A 60 -0.55 11.25 -10.05
C PHE A 60 -0.19 10.13 -11.05
N PRO A 61 0.55 9.09 -10.62
CA PRO A 61 0.92 7.99 -11.51
C PRO A 61 -0.31 7.37 -12.17
N ALA A 62 -0.15 6.93 -13.41
CA ALA A 62 -1.20 6.18 -14.11
C ALA A 62 -1.69 4.99 -13.26
N PRO A 63 -2.94 4.55 -13.42
CA PRO A 63 -3.52 3.44 -12.65
C PRO A 63 -2.64 2.18 -12.60
N ASN A 64 -1.92 1.90 -13.69
CA ASN A 64 -1.02 0.74 -13.79
C ASN A 64 0.31 0.94 -13.05
N ALA A 65 0.80 2.16 -12.89
CA ALA A 65 2.06 2.44 -12.19
C ALA A 65 2.06 1.91 -10.74
N SER A 66 0.91 1.85 -10.12
CA SER A 66 0.77 1.30 -8.78
C SER A 66 0.84 -0.23 -8.74
N TYR A 67 0.34 -0.93 -9.78
CA TYR A 67 0.48 -2.38 -9.88
C TYR A 67 1.93 -2.76 -10.14
N ASP A 68 2.58 -2.08 -11.07
CA ASP A 68 3.99 -2.27 -11.37
C ASP A 68 4.88 -2.02 -10.14
N ALA A 69 4.56 -0.99 -9.36
CA ALA A 69 5.25 -0.72 -8.10
C ALA A 69 5.08 -1.87 -7.08
N GLN A 70 3.89 -2.46 -6.97
CA GLN A 70 3.66 -3.61 -6.09
C GLN A 70 4.39 -4.87 -6.57
N GLN A 71 4.48 -5.08 -7.88
CA GLN A 71 5.31 -6.15 -8.44
C GLN A 71 6.80 -5.94 -8.12
N LEU A 72 7.29 -4.71 -8.17
CA LEU A 72 8.67 -4.39 -7.77
C LEU A 72 8.90 -4.66 -6.28
N LEU A 73 7.94 -4.33 -5.42
CA LEU A 73 8.02 -4.67 -4.00
C LEU A 73 8.10 -6.18 -3.77
N ALA A 74 7.30 -6.96 -4.47
CA ALA A 74 7.36 -8.42 -4.36
C ALA A 74 8.73 -8.99 -4.74
N ARG A 75 9.45 -8.37 -5.68
CA ARG A 75 10.80 -8.78 -6.08
C ARG A 75 11.88 -8.51 -5.05
N LEU A 76 11.59 -7.81 -3.96
CA LEU A 76 12.56 -7.57 -2.89
C LEU A 76 12.87 -8.83 -2.09
N SER A 77 12.02 -9.85 -2.13
CA SER A 77 12.28 -11.15 -1.54
C SER A 77 12.24 -12.26 -2.58
N THR A 78 13.10 -13.28 -2.42
CA THR A 78 13.05 -14.51 -3.21
C THR A 78 11.93 -15.44 -2.76
N ASP A 79 11.42 -15.27 -1.52
CA ASP A 79 10.25 -15.97 -0.96
C ASP A 79 9.09 -14.98 -0.86
N SER A 80 8.50 -14.63 -2.00
CA SER A 80 7.44 -13.65 -2.07
C SER A 80 6.21 -14.14 -2.81
N GLU A 81 5.04 -13.69 -2.36
CA GLU A 81 3.74 -13.91 -2.98
C GLU A 81 3.06 -12.57 -3.28
N LEU A 82 2.53 -12.40 -4.50
CA LEU A 82 1.69 -11.28 -4.89
C LEU A 82 0.24 -11.74 -4.93
N VAL A 83 -0.60 -11.17 -4.07
CA VAL A 83 -2.02 -11.53 -3.94
C VAL A 83 -2.90 -10.40 -4.44
N GLU A 84 -3.73 -10.66 -5.43
CA GLU A 84 -4.71 -9.70 -5.93
C GLU A 84 -6.00 -9.76 -5.10
N ALA A 85 -6.43 -8.61 -4.61
CA ALA A 85 -7.69 -8.44 -3.90
C ALA A 85 -8.64 -7.58 -4.73
N GLN A 86 -9.80 -8.15 -5.11
CA GLN A 86 -10.86 -7.38 -5.78
C GLN A 86 -11.58 -6.47 -4.77
N THR A 87 -10.85 -5.50 -4.28
CA THR A 87 -11.30 -4.53 -3.28
C THR A 87 -10.74 -3.15 -3.61
N ALA A 88 -11.34 -2.10 -3.02
CA ALA A 88 -10.72 -0.79 -2.99
C ALA A 88 -9.53 -0.78 -2.00
N HIS A 89 -8.93 0.38 -1.79
CA HIS A 89 -7.69 0.58 -1.03
C HIS A 89 -7.64 -0.10 0.36
N TYR A 90 -8.76 -0.18 1.06
CA TYR A 90 -8.82 -0.75 2.41
C TYR A 90 -9.13 -2.25 2.40
N VAL A 91 -8.20 -3.06 1.90
CA VAL A 91 -8.34 -4.52 1.77
C VAL A 91 -8.78 -5.18 3.09
N HIS A 92 -8.15 -4.82 4.20
CA HIS A 92 -8.43 -5.37 5.53
C HIS A 92 -9.85 -5.10 6.04
N LEU A 93 -10.51 -4.05 5.53
CA LEU A 93 -11.91 -3.74 5.87
C LEU A 93 -12.90 -4.41 4.93
N GLN A 94 -12.53 -4.60 3.66
CA GLN A 94 -13.43 -5.11 2.62
C GLN A 94 -13.32 -6.63 2.45
N ASN A 95 -12.13 -7.17 2.66
CA ASN A 95 -11.87 -8.61 2.64
C ASN A 95 -10.95 -9.02 3.80
N PRO A 96 -11.44 -8.98 5.05
CA PRO A 96 -10.65 -9.32 6.23
C PRO A 96 -10.16 -10.77 6.20
N THR A 97 -10.90 -11.68 5.59
CA THR A 97 -10.53 -13.09 5.48
C THR A 97 -9.24 -13.26 4.67
N LEU A 98 -9.15 -12.62 3.49
CA LEU A 98 -7.95 -12.65 2.66
C LEU A 98 -6.75 -12.09 3.42
N PHE A 99 -6.96 -10.96 4.10
CA PHE A 99 -5.90 -10.33 4.89
C PHE A 99 -5.38 -11.23 6.02
N VAL A 100 -6.29 -11.89 6.76
CA VAL A 100 -5.92 -12.81 7.85
C VAL A 100 -5.17 -14.04 7.32
N ILE A 101 -5.61 -14.61 6.19
CA ILE A 101 -4.94 -15.75 5.55
C ILE A 101 -3.51 -15.36 5.14
N ALA A 102 -3.32 -14.20 4.53
CA ALA A 102 -1.99 -13.72 4.13
C ALA A 102 -1.05 -13.59 5.35
N VAL A 103 -1.53 -13.02 6.45
CA VAL A 103 -0.76 -12.93 7.69
C VAL A 103 -0.42 -14.32 8.26
N GLN A 104 -1.39 -15.24 8.27
CA GLN A 104 -1.18 -16.60 8.76
C GLN A 104 -0.14 -17.35 7.94
N ASN A 105 -0.15 -17.20 6.60
CA ASN A 105 0.84 -17.81 5.71
C ASN A 105 2.26 -17.34 6.07
N VAL A 106 2.48 -16.03 6.19
CA VAL A 106 3.80 -15.50 6.59
C VAL A 106 4.23 -16.02 7.96
N VAL A 107 3.32 -16.04 8.94
CA VAL A 107 3.62 -16.54 10.30
C VAL A 107 3.99 -18.03 10.30
N GLN A 108 3.37 -18.84 9.43
CA GLN A 108 3.68 -20.25 9.31
C GLN A 108 5.04 -20.51 8.65
N GLN A 109 5.44 -19.67 7.71
CA GLN A 109 6.72 -19.79 7.01
C GLN A 109 7.93 -19.44 7.90
N VAL A 110 7.75 -18.58 8.91
CA VAL A 110 8.82 -18.16 9.84
C VAL A 110 8.90 -18.98 11.11
N ARG A 111 8.07 -19.97 11.29
CA ARG A 111 8.08 -20.91 12.44
C ARG A 111 8.86 -22.16 12.13
#